data_51c77c35c120f4cc6a81f8c1eb293e2b
#
_entry.id   51c77c35c120f4cc6a81f8c1eb293e2b
#
_cell.length_a   1.000
_cell.length_b   1.000
_cell.length_c   1.000
_cell.angle_alpha   90.00
_cell.angle_beta   90.00
_cell.angle_gamma   90.00
#
_symmetry.space_group_name_H-M   'P 1'
#
loop_
_entity.id
_entity.type
_entity.pdbx_description
1 polymer ?
#
loop_
_entity_poly.entity_id
_entity_poly.type
_entity_poly.pdbx_seq_one_letter_code
_entity_poly.pdbx_strand_id
1 'polypeptide(L)'
;VICVWSSDVCSSDLDTIQHAGVVIGFGGIAGHTFIGLHKSENSYFNRAMCAQDYSAVTAACMMSKRSVFDVVGGFTEELAVAFNDIDYCMKVRKLGKLVVYAPYAVLHHYESKSRGLEDTPEKVARFNREIATFAKRWPDILKNGDPYYNPNLTLRKSNFALRDRKKIGRASW
;
A
#
# COMPACT_ATOMS: atom_id res chain seq x y z
N VAL A 1 -14.39 15.55 -4.07
CA VAL A 1 -14.09 14.25 -4.57
C VAL A 1 -12.59 14.07 -4.45
N ILE A 2 -11.76 13.56 -4.87
CA ILE A 2 -10.41 13.05 -4.88
C ILE A 2 -9.44 13.86 -4.02
N CYS A 3 -8.70 13.19 -3.19
CA CYS A 3 -7.84 13.88 -2.26
C CYS A 3 -6.41 13.39 -2.19
N VAL A 4 -6.13 12.19 -2.66
CA VAL A 4 -4.78 11.66 -2.73
C VAL A 4 -4.62 10.92 -4.04
N TRP A 5 -3.56 11.24 -4.77
CA TRP A 5 -3.16 10.58 -6.01
C TRP A 5 -1.76 10.03 -5.82
N SER A 6 -1.52 8.86 -6.34
CA SER A 6 -0.17 8.32 -6.47
C SER A 6 0.03 7.83 -7.89
N SER A 7 1.26 7.91 -8.35
CA SER A 7 1.68 7.44 -9.67
C SER A 7 2.15 6.00 -9.65
N ASP A 8 2.30 5.43 -10.82
CA ASP A 8 3.08 4.20 -11.01
C ASP A 8 4.55 4.48 -10.68
N VAL A 9 5.12 3.64 -9.82
CA VAL A 9 6.51 3.76 -9.40
C VAL A 9 7.25 2.53 -9.87
N CYS A 10 8.15 2.74 -10.84
CA CYS A 10 8.97 1.68 -11.41
C CYS A 10 10.37 1.63 -10.81
N SER A 11 10.96 0.43 -10.75
CA SER A 11 12.39 0.27 -10.50
C SER A 11 13.19 0.82 -11.68
N SER A 12 14.24 1.59 -11.38
CA SER A 12 15.08 2.21 -12.40
C SER A 12 15.92 1.22 -13.21
N ASP A 13 16.17 0.05 -12.63
CA ASP A 13 17.17 -0.87 -13.16
C ASP A 13 16.56 -2.05 -13.92
N LEU A 14 15.26 -2.34 -13.72
CA LEU A 14 14.62 -3.54 -14.23
C LEU A 14 13.31 -3.30 -15.00
N ASP A 15 12.90 -2.06 -15.20
CA ASP A 15 11.61 -1.73 -15.79
C ASP A 15 10.41 -2.49 -15.14
N THR A 16 10.54 -2.75 -13.82
CA THR A 16 9.54 -3.47 -13.04
C THR A 16 8.77 -2.55 -12.12
N ILE A 17 7.52 -2.89 -11.88
CA ILE A 17 6.64 -2.15 -10.98
C ILE A 17 7.13 -2.31 -9.53
N GLN A 18 7.32 -1.22 -8.82
CA GLN A 18 7.52 -1.19 -7.37
C GLN A 18 6.22 -0.89 -6.63
N HIS A 19 5.33 -0.10 -7.24
CA HIS A 19 4.07 0.30 -6.65
C HIS A 19 3.00 0.54 -7.72
N ALA A 20 1.87 -0.12 -7.55
CA ALA A 20 0.63 0.14 -8.31
C ALA A 20 -0.59 0.09 -7.37
N GLY A 21 -0.49 0.73 -6.22
CA GLY A 21 -1.47 0.71 -5.15
C GLY A 21 -1.04 -0.14 -3.95
N VAL A 22 -1.70 0.07 -2.82
CA VAL A 22 -1.44 -0.66 -1.57
C VAL A 22 -2.72 -1.38 -1.13
N VAL A 23 -2.56 -2.65 -0.77
CA VAL A 23 -3.61 -3.47 -0.16
C VAL A 23 -3.29 -3.70 1.32
N ILE A 24 -4.25 -3.42 2.18
CA ILE A 24 -4.15 -3.71 3.61
C ILE A 24 -4.33 -5.21 3.84
N GLY A 25 -3.41 -5.80 4.59
CA GLY A 25 -3.37 -7.24 4.86
C GLY A 25 -2.27 -7.99 4.11
N PHE A 26 -1.69 -7.45 3.04
CA PHE A 26 -0.52 -8.06 2.41
C PHE A 26 0.63 -8.16 3.41
N GLY A 27 1.25 -9.35 3.49
CA GLY A 27 2.32 -9.61 4.43
C GLY A 27 1.92 -9.49 5.92
N GLY A 28 0.62 -9.46 6.21
CA GLY A 28 0.06 -9.33 7.56
C GLY A 28 -0.37 -7.92 7.95
N ILE A 29 0.17 -6.87 7.33
CA ILE A 29 -0.17 -5.46 7.65
C ILE A 29 -0.61 -4.71 6.39
N ALA A 30 0.28 -4.48 5.46
CA ALA A 30 -0.01 -3.81 4.19
C ALA A 30 1.17 -4.01 3.23
N GLY A 31 0.88 -4.01 1.93
CA GLY A 31 1.93 -4.14 0.93
C GLY A 31 1.49 -3.63 -0.43
N HIS A 32 2.48 -3.39 -1.26
CA HIS A 32 2.28 -2.89 -2.62
C HIS A 32 1.80 -4.00 -3.55
N THR A 33 0.97 -3.63 -4.51
CA THR A 33 0.51 -4.54 -5.56
C THR A 33 1.50 -4.61 -6.72
N PHE A 34 1.54 -5.77 -7.38
CA PHE A 34 2.30 -6.02 -8.61
C PHE A 34 3.81 -5.80 -8.52
N ILE A 35 4.40 -5.85 -7.31
CA ILE A 35 5.85 -5.73 -7.14
C ILE A 35 6.58 -6.75 -8.02
N GLY A 36 7.56 -6.27 -8.79
CA GLY A 36 8.40 -7.09 -9.66
C GLY A 36 7.77 -7.50 -10.98
N LEU A 37 6.51 -7.11 -11.25
CA LEU A 37 5.90 -7.29 -12.56
C LEU A 37 6.59 -6.35 -13.56
N HIS A 38 7.04 -6.88 -14.71
CA HIS A 38 7.62 -6.05 -15.75
C HIS A 38 6.53 -5.17 -16.39
N LYS A 39 6.87 -3.91 -16.67
CA LYS A 39 5.90 -2.91 -17.18
C LYS A 39 5.22 -3.31 -18.49
N SER A 40 5.82 -4.22 -19.29
CA SER A 40 5.22 -4.75 -20.51
C SER A 40 4.32 -5.96 -20.28
N GLU A 41 4.26 -6.51 -19.08
CA GLU A 41 3.43 -7.65 -18.75
C GLU A 41 2.01 -7.24 -18.35
N ASN A 42 1.03 -8.07 -18.72
CA ASN A 42 -0.35 -7.84 -18.30
C ASN A 42 -0.53 -8.18 -16.81
N SER A 43 -0.91 -7.18 -16.05
CA SER A 43 -1.36 -7.40 -14.67
C SER A 43 -2.76 -8.04 -14.61
N TYR A 44 -3.16 -8.51 -13.44
CA TYR A 44 -4.49 -9.05 -13.19
C TYR A 44 -5.58 -8.07 -13.69
N PHE A 45 -6.31 -8.45 -14.74
CA PHE A 45 -7.28 -7.59 -15.46
C PHE A 45 -6.74 -6.20 -15.81
N ASN A 46 -5.48 -6.10 -16.15
CA ASN A 46 -4.79 -4.83 -16.46
C ASN A 46 -4.90 -3.76 -15.38
N ARG A 47 -5.08 -4.14 -14.12
CA ARG A 47 -5.28 -3.22 -12.99
C ARG A 47 -4.12 -2.24 -12.80
N ALA A 48 -2.89 -2.64 -13.11
CA ALA A 48 -1.75 -1.73 -13.05
C ALA A 48 -1.82 -0.59 -14.09
N MET A 49 -2.64 -0.74 -15.12
CA MET A 49 -2.82 0.24 -16.20
C MET A 49 -4.12 1.06 -16.07
N CYS A 50 -4.88 0.85 -15.01
CA CYS A 50 -6.19 1.48 -14.81
C CYS A 50 -6.17 2.41 -13.59
N ALA A 51 -6.69 3.62 -13.75
CA ALA A 51 -6.98 4.48 -12.61
C ALA A 51 -8.06 3.82 -11.74
N GLN A 52 -7.78 3.69 -10.43
CA GLN A 52 -8.69 3.00 -9.52
C GLN A 52 -8.49 3.42 -8.07
N ASP A 53 -9.50 3.17 -7.25
CA ASP A 53 -9.44 3.41 -5.83
C ASP A 53 -8.68 2.27 -5.11
N TYR A 54 -7.88 2.66 -4.12
CA TYR A 54 -7.19 1.77 -3.20
C TYR A 54 -7.40 2.22 -1.75
N SER A 55 -7.11 1.34 -0.81
CA SER A 55 -7.08 1.72 0.60
C SER A 55 -5.94 2.69 0.91
N ALA A 56 -4.82 2.53 0.24
CA ALA A 56 -3.67 3.41 0.37
C ALA A 56 -2.80 3.41 -0.88
N VAL A 57 -1.89 4.38 -0.96
CA VAL A 57 -0.84 4.52 -1.99
C VAL A 57 0.44 5.01 -1.32
N THR A 58 1.60 4.82 -1.97
CA THR A 58 2.88 5.24 -1.42
C THR A 58 3.13 6.74 -1.53
N ALA A 59 3.82 7.31 -0.56
CA ALA A 59 4.31 8.69 -0.60
C ALA A 59 5.56 8.88 -1.47
N ALA A 60 6.13 7.84 -2.07
CA ALA A 60 7.23 7.99 -3.03
C ALA A 60 6.85 8.95 -4.17
N CYS A 61 5.59 8.94 -4.60
CA CYS A 61 4.98 9.99 -5.40
C CYS A 61 3.50 10.11 -5.06
N MET A 62 3.17 11.10 -4.23
CA MET A 62 1.82 11.34 -3.74
C MET A 62 1.47 12.81 -3.88
N MET A 63 0.27 13.10 -4.35
CA MET A 63 -0.30 14.44 -4.38
C MET A 63 -1.59 14.49 -3.58
N SER A 64 -1.72 15.49 -2.71
CA SER A 64 -2.89 15.74 -1.89
C SER A 64 -3.20 17.23 -1.82
N LYS A 65 -4.47 17.58 -1.64
CA LYS A 65 -4.85 18.98 -1.39
C LYS A 65 -4.29 19.41 -0.03
N ARG A 66 -3.69 20.58 0.03
CA ARG A 66 -3.16 21.17 1.27
C ARG A 66 -4.20 21.21 2.38
N SER A 67 -5.43 21.63 2.06
CA SER A 67 -6.53 21.67 3.04
C SER A 67 -6.88 20.29 3.63
N VAL A 68 -6.74 19.22 2.86
CA VAL A 68 -6.95 17.85 3.37
C VAL A 68 -5.81 17.46 4.29
N PHE A 69 -4.57 17.74 3.89
CA PHE A 69 -3.39 17.48 4.70
C PHE A 69 -3.48 18.15 6.08
N ASP A 70 -3.89 19.42 6.10
CA ASP A 70 -4.04 20.20 7.32
C ASP A 70 -5.17 19.65 8.22
N VAL A 71 -6.32 19.29 7.64
CA VAL A 71 -7.47 18.75 8.39
C VAL A 71 -7.16 17.40 9.04
N VAL A 72 -6.40 16.51 8.36
CA VAL A 72 -6.04 15.21 8.93
C VAL A 72 -4.82 15.26 9.85
N GLY A 73 -4.18 16.42 10.00
CA GLY A 73 -2.99 16.60 10.83
C GLY A 73 -1.71 16.01 10.23
N GLY A 74 -1.61 15.96 8.90
CA GLY A 74 -0.41 15.50 8.18
C GLY A 74 -0.04 14.04 8.45
N PHE A 75 1.25 13.75 8.34
CA PHE A 75 1.81 12.43 8.66
C PHE A 75 1.92 12.24 10.19
N THR A 76 1.84 10.99 10.62
CA THR A 76 1.97 10.61 12.04
C THR A 76 3.45 10.42 12.36
N GLU A 77 3.99 11.21 13.29
CA GLU A 77 5.42 11.26 13.63
C GLU A 77 5.96 9.94 14.20
N GLU A 78 5.12 9.18 14.92
CA GLU A 78 5.49 7.86 15.45
C GLU A 78 5.71 6.80 14.35
N LEU A 79 5.25 7.07 13.12
CA LEU A 79 5.48 6.27 11.93
C LEU A 79 6.54 6.95 11.07
N ALA A 80 7.77 7.02 11.57
CA ALA A 80 8.82 7.83 10.98
C ALA A 80 9.29 7.34 9.59
N VAL A 81 9.17 6.04 9.31
CA VAL A 81 9.67 5.41 8.08
C VAL A 81 8.61 4.53 7.41
N ALA A 82 8.07 3.53 8.11
CA ALA A 82 7.09 2.61 7.54
C ALA A 82 5.66 3.05 7.86
N PHE A 83 4.75 2.79 6.95
CA PHE A 83 3.30 2.97 7.12
C PHE A 83 2.82 4.42 7.32
N ASN A 84 3.68 5.43 7.29
CA ASN A 84 3.28 6.83 7.43
C ASN A 84 2.33 7.29 6.32
N ASP A 85 2.61 6.88 5.09
CA ASP A 85 1.79 7.12 3.90
C ASP A 85 0.47 6.36 3.95
N ILE A 86 0.51 5.11 4.41
CA ILE A 86 -0.68 4.29 4.57
C ILE A 86 -1.59 4.87 5.66
N ASP A 87 -1.04 5.24 6.83
CA ASP A 87 -1.77 5.91 7.90
C ASP A 87 -2.41 7.22 7.41
N TYR A 88 -1.66 8.01 6.65
CA TYR A 88 -2.19 9.24 6.04
C TYR A 88 -3.37 8.95 5.12
N CYS A 89 -3.26 7.97 4.23
CA CYS A 89 -4.36 7.56 3.36
C CYS A 89 -5.59 7.10 4.17
N MET A 90 -5.38 6.36 5.25
CA MET A 90 -6.46 5.92 6.14
C MET A 90 -7.16 7.08 6.84
N LYS A 91 -6.43 8.12 7.26
CA LYS A 91 -7.02 9.36 7.80
C LYS A 91 -7.86 10.08 6.75
N VAL A 92 -7.34 10.19 5.52
CA VAL A 92 -8.06 10.79 4.39
C VAL A 92 -9.37 10.04 4.10
N ARG A 93 -9.33 8.71 4.12
CA ARG A 93 -10.53 7.87 3.95
C ARG A 93 -11.55 8.06 5.06
N LYS A 94 -11.14 8.27 6.30
CA LYS A 94 -12.06 8.62 7.41
C LYS A 94 -12.84 9.91 7.16
N LEU A 95 -12.34 10.82 6.34
CA LEU A 95 -13.06 12.01 5.87
C LEU A 95 -14.03 11.73 4.72
N GLY A 96 -14.24 10.46 4.36
CA GLY A 96 -15.07 10.07 3.21
C GLY A 96 -14.44 10.45 1.85
N LYS A 97 -13.11 10.60 1.79
CA LYS A 97 -12.39 10.92 0.55
C LYS A 97 -11.79 9.66 -0.06
N LEU A 98 -11.57 9.71 -1.37
CA LEU A 98 -10.97 8.62 -2.12
C LEU A 98 -9.44 8.74 -2.14
N VAL A 99 -8.79 7.58 -2.22
CA VAL A 99 -7.36 7.43 -2.48
C VAL A 99 -7.25 6.74 -3.83
N VAL A 100 -6.67 7.44 -4.81
CA VAL A 100 -6.66 7.01 -6.21
C VAL A 100 -5.24 6.70 -6.67
N TYR A 101 -5.06 5.53 -7.25
CA TYR A 101 -3.90 5.21 -8.04
C TYR A 101 -4.12 5.69 -9.48
N ALA A 102 -3.15 6.42 -10.05
CA ALA A 102 -3.19 6.98 -11.40
C ALA A 102 -1.99 6.48 -12.21
N PRO A 103 -2.16 5.51 -13.10
CA PRO A 103 -1.06 4.86 -13.82
C PRO A 103 -0.41 5.74 -14.91
N TYR A 104 -1.01 6.88 -15.21
CA TYR A 104 -0.55 7.75 -16.30
C TYR A 104 0.69 8.59 -15.96
N ALA A 105 1.01 8.74 -14.69
CA ALA A 105 2.21 9.39 -14.21
C ALA A 105 3.23 8.34 -13.79
N VAL A 106 4.14 7.98 -14.68
CA VAL A 106 5.17 6.96 -14.42
C VAL A 106 6.44 7.65 -13.92
N LEU A 107 6.99 7.16 -12.82
CA LEU A 107 8.21 7.66 -12.21
C LEU A 107 9.18 6.51 -11.93
N HIS A 108 10.48 6.82 -12.00
CA HIS A 108 11.52 5.88 -11.60
C HIS A 108 12.00 6.19 -10.18
N HIS A 109 11.91 5.21 -9.29
CA HIS A 109 12.33 5.32 -7.89
C HIS A 109 13.58 4.48 -7.64
N TYR A 110 14.66 5.15 -7.27
CA TYR A 110 15.94 4.54 -6.90
C TYR A 110 15.90 4.12 -5.44
N GLU A 111 15.24 3.00 -5.17
CA GLU A 111 15.03 2.49 -3.82
C GLU A 111 16.36 2.24 -3.10
N SER A 112 16.38 2.47 -1.79
CA SER A 112 17.50 2.19 -0.89
C SER A 112 18.81 2.97 -1.14
N LYS A 113 18.91 3.82 -2.16
CA LYS A 113 20.14 4.61 -2.40
C LYS A 113 20.48 5.58 -1.27
N SER A 114 19.46 6.12 -0.60
CA SER A 114 19.63 7.11 0.48
C SER A 114 19.63 6.52 1.88
N ARG A 115 18.96 5.37 2.11
CA ARG A 115 18.78 4.78 3.45
C ARG A 115 19.49 3.45 3.65
N GLY A 116 19.87 2.76 2.58
CA GLY A 116 20.36 1.39 2.63
C GLY A 116 19.25 0.38 2.99
N LEU A 117 19.63 -0.86 3.23
CA LEU A 117 18.70 -1.94 3.59
C LEU A 117 18.20 -1.81 5.04
N GLU A 118 17.03 -2.35 5.32
CA GLU A 118 16.40 -2.42 6.66
C GLU A 118 16.89 -3.67 7.43
N ASP A 119 18.20 -3.84 7.54
CA ASP A 119 18.87 -5.08 7.98
C ASP A 119 19.57 -4.99 9.35
N THR A 120 19.66 -3.79 9.94
CA THR A 120 20.25 -3.66 11.28
C THR A 120 19.24 -3.94 12.39
N PRO A 121 19.67 -4.45 13.57
CA PRO A 121 18.77 -4.71 14.70
C PRO A 121 17.91 -3.50 15.10
N GLU A 122 18.49 -2.29 15.06
CA GLU A 122 17.78 -1.05 15.40
C GLU A 122 16.67 -0.74 14.39
N LYS A 123 16.96 -0.92 13.09
CA LYS A 123 15.97 -0.72 12.02
C LYS A 123 14.86 -1.75 12.11
N VAL A 124 15.17 -3.00 12.35
CA VAL A 124 14.17 -4.06 12.57
C VAL A 124 13.32 -3.77 13.81
N ALA A 125 13.91 -3.34 14.91
CA ALA A 125 13.20 -2.97 16.13
C ALA A 125 12.27 -1.76 15.89
N ARG A 126 12.73 -0.75 15.13
CA ARG A 126 11.89 0.38 14.71
C ARG A 126 10.71 -0.10 13.88
N PHE A 127 10.97 -0.88 12.83
CA PHE A 127 9.92 -1.41 11.95
C PHE A 127 8.85 -2.19 12.72
N ASN A 128 9.25 -3.04 13.68
CA ASN A 128 8.31 -3.76 14.52
C ASN A 128 7.47 -2.83 15.42
N ARG A 129 8.04 -1.73 15.93
CA ARG A 129 7.28 -0.72 16.67
C ARG A 129 6.27 -0.01 15.76
N GLU A 130 6.66 0.34 14.55
CA GLU A 130 5.78 0.99 13.57
C GLU A 130 4.63 0.05 13.15
N ILE A 131 4.88 -1.25 12.98
CA ILE A 131 3.84 -2.28 12.81
C ILE A 131 2.83 -2.25 13.96
N ALA A 132 3.32 -2.29 15.21
CA ALA A 132 2.45 -2.30 16.39
C ALA A 132 1.64 -1.00 16.49
N THR A 133 2.25 0.15 16.21
CA THR A 133 1.59 1.45 16.18
C THR A 133 0.48 1.48 15.12
N PHE A 134 0.78 1.05 13.90
CA PHE A 134 -0.21 1.01 12.81
C PHE A 134 -1.36 0.06 13.15
N ALA A 135 -1.08 -1.14 13.64
CA ALA A 135 -2.09 -2.13 14.01
C ALA A 135 -3.02 -1.63 15.13
N LYS A 136 -2.48 -0.91 16.12
CA LYS A 136 -3.26 -0.28 17.20
C LYS A 136 -4.17 0.84 16.68
N ARG A 137 -3.73 1.59 15.68
CA ARG A 137 -4.51 2.71 15.11
C ARG A 137 -5.64 2.23 14.19
N TRP A 138 -5.43 1.12 13.49
CA TRP A 138 -6.30 0.63 12.41
C TRP A 138 -6.74 -0.84 12.59
N PRO A 139 -7.24 -1.24 13.79
CA PRO A 139 -7.58 -2.64 14.06
C PRO A 139 -8.73 -3.13 13.18
N ASP A 140 -9.70 -2.26 12.87
CA ASP A 140 -10.91 -2.65 12.15
C ASP A 140 -10.61 -3.10 10.72
N ILE A 141 -9.77 -2.36 9.98
CA ILE A 141 -9.44 -2.74 8.60
C ILE A 141 -8.55 -3.99 8.58
N LEU A 142 -7.66 -4.16 9.54
CA LEU A 142 -6.85 -5.38 9.64
C LEU A 142 -7.70 -6.60 9.95
N LYS A 143 -8.75 -6.46 10.75
CA LYS A 143 -9.70 -7.52 11.09
C LYS A 143 -10.67 -7.82 9.95
N ASN A 144 -11.27 -6.79 9.37
CA ASN A 144 -12.35 -6.93 8.39
C ASN A 144 -11.86 -7.09 6.95
N GLY A 145 -10.56 -6.82 6.70
CA GLY A 145 -9.93 -6.83 5.38
C GLY A 145 -10.07 -5.53 4.61
N ASP A 146 -9.34 -5.44 3.52
CA ASP A 146 -9.31 -4.29 2.63
C ASP A 146 -10.59 -4.24 1.76
N PRO A 147 -11.39 -3.17 1.80
CA PRO A 147 -12.65 -3.09 1.04
C PRO A 147 -12.46 -3.01 -0.49
N TYR A 148 -11.25 -2.68 -0.96
CA TYR A 148 -10.90 -2.66 -2.39
C TYR A 148 -10.25 -3.96 -2.87
N TYR A 149 -10.14 -4.97 -1.99
CA TYR A 149 -9.51 -6.25 -2.31
C TYR A 149 -10.49 -7.42 -2.17
N ASN A 150 -10.56 -8.26 -3.21
CA ASN A 150 -11.46 -9.39 -3.21
C ASN A 150 -11.01 -10.46 -2.19
N PRO A 151 -11.85 -10.88 -1.23
CA PRO A 151 -11.50 -11.83 -0.19
C PRO A 151 -11.15 -13.25 -0.71
N ASN A 152 -11.50 -13.56 -1.96
CA ASN A 152 -11.11 -14.81 -2.60
C ASN A 152 -9.67 -14.83 -3.14
N LEU A 153 -9.00 -13.68 -3.14
CA LEU A 153 -7.62 -13.55 -3.56
C LEU A 153 -6.66 -13.71 -2.37
N THR A 154 -5.43 -14.14 -2.66
CA THR A 154 -4.44 -14.36 -1.60
C THR A 154 -3.79 -13.05 -1.13
N LEU A 155 -3.59 -12.91 0.18
CA LEU A 155 -2.80 -11.84 0.77
C LEU A 155 -1.29 -12.19 0.88
N ARG A 156 -0.87 -13.36 0.34
CA ARG A 156 0.53 -13.82 0.41
C ARG A 156 1.38 -13.38 -0.78
N LYS A 157 0.74 -12.97 -1.87
CA LYS A 157 1.40 -12.55 -3.12
C LYS A 157 0.76 -11.26 -3.60
N SER A 158 1.57 -10.39 -4.18
CA SER A 158 1.15 -9.06 -4.68
C SER A 158 0.47 -9.09 -6.06
N ASN A 159 0.25 -10.27 -6.65
CA ASN A 159 -0.19 -10.47 -8.03
C ASN A 159 -1.66 -10.85 -8.18
N PHE A 160 -2.48 -10.72 -7.14
CA PHE A 160 -3.92 -11.05 -7.16
C PHE A 160 -4.23 -12.53 -7.47
N ALA A 161 -3.32 -13.45 -7.18
CA ALA A 161 -3.58 -14.87 -7.34
C ALA A 161 -4.73 -15.35 -6.43
N LEU A 162 -5.40 -16.42 -6.82
CA LEU A 162 -6.47 -16.99 -6.01
C LEU A 162 -5.95 -17.50 -4.66
N ARG A 163 -6.79 -17.36 -3.64
CA ARG A 163 -6.54 -17.94 -2.32
C ARG A 163 -6.58 -19.47 -2.43
N ASP A 164 -5.61 -20.14 -1.84
CA ASP A 164 -5.58 -21.60 -1.77
C ASP A 164 -6.74 -22.11 -0.90
N ARG A 165 -7.71 -22.80 -1.51
CA ARG A 165 -8.91 -23.31 -0.83
C ARG A 165 -8.60 -24.41 0.21
N LYS A 166 -7.47 -25.09 0.12
CA LYS A 166 -7.09 -26.15 1.07
C LYS A 166 -6.74 -25.65 2.47
N LYS A 167 -6.61 -24.32 2.65
CA LYS A 167 -6.31 -23.66 3.95
C LYS A 167 -7.45 -22.80 4.49
N ILE A 168 -8.61 -22.83 3.88
CA ILE A 168 -9.82 -22.31 4.53
C ILE A 168 -10.20 -23.38 5.55
N GLY A 169 -9.73 -23.20 6.79
CA GLY A 169 -10.19 -24.04 7.90
C GLY A 169 -11.72 -24.04 7.88
N ARG A 170 -12.32 -25.22 8.08
CA ARG A 170 -13.76 -25.36 8.22
C ARG A 170 -14.23 -24.31 9.22
N ALA A 171 -14.84 -23.25 8.71
CA ALA A 171 -15.67 -22.43 9.57
C ALA A 171 -16.80 -23.36 10.01
N SER A 172 -16.81 -23.73 11.28
CA SER A 172 -17.98 -24.34 11.90
C SER A 172 -19.13 -23.37 11.74
N TRP A 173 -20.15 -23.82 11.02
CA TRP A 173 -21.46 -23.18 10.94
C TRP A 173 -22.11 -23.23 12.31
#